data_65041c973472b04e5731e27dfe6966a9
#
_entry.id   65041c973472b04e5731e27dfe6966a9
#
_cell.length_a   1.000
_cell.length_b   1.000
_cell.length_c   1.000
_cell.angle_alpha   90.00
_cell.angle_beta   90.00
_cell.angle_gamma   90.00
#
_symmetry.space_group_name_H-M   'P 1'
#
loop_
_entity.id
_entity.type
_entity.pdbx_description
1 polymer ?
#
loop_
_entity_poly.entity_id
_entity_poly.type
_entity_poly.pdbx_seq_one_letter_code
_entity_poly.pdbx_strand_id
1 'polypeptide(L)'
;MRDHMFVVTGGPGSGKSTLIDALHGRGFASMPEAGRAIIRDQVQIGGTALPWADRTMFAELMLGWELRSWHEASALERPVFMDRGVPDVVGYLTLCGLPVPTYVAAAAEAYRYNRKVFIAPYWEAIFEQDAERKQDQEEAEATGQVMSDTYVRFGYQLVELPRVSVEERVAFVLDHLNTE
;
A
#
# COMPACT_ATOMS: atom_id res chain seq x y z
N MET A 1 15.77 9.05 4.88
CA MET A 1 15.00 7.82 5.07
C MET A 1 14.25 7.94 6.38
N ARG A 2 13.03 7.48 6.47
CA ARG A 2 12.21 7.53 7.71
C ARG A 2 12.11 6.12 8.28
N ASP A 3 13.08 5.77 9.11
CA ASP A 3 13.29 4.38 9.56
C ASP A 3 12.16 3.81 10.43
N HIS A 4 11.29 4.68 10.97
CA HIS A 4 10.11 4.31 11.75
C HIS A 4 8.81 4.12 10.92
N MET A 5 8.83 4.38 9.60
CA MET A 5 7.67 4.29 8.72
C MET A 5 7.76 3.06 7.83
N PHE A 6 6.97 2.04 8.11
CA PHE A 6 6.98 0.75 7.42
C PHE A 6 5.80 0.62 6.47
N VAL A 7 6.05 0.36 5.22
CA VAL A 7 5.00 0.12 4.23
C VAL A 7 4.62 -1.36 4.23
N VAL A 8 3.31 -1.60 4.16
CA VAL A 8 2.71 -2.90 3.85
C VAL A 8 1.99 -2.76 2.51
N THR A 9 2.45 -3.48 1.49
CA THR A 9 1.88 -3.42 0.13
C THR A 9 1.56 -4.82 -0.41
N GLY A 10 1.09 -4.91 -1.64
CA GLY A 10 0.69 -6.15 -2.31
C GLY A 10 -0.67 -6.07 -2.98
N GLY A 11 -1.11 -7.15 -3.61
CA GLY A 11 -2.39 -7.24 -4.30
C GLY A 11 -3.60 -7.07 -3.37
N PRO A 12 -4.80 -6.87 -3.93
CA PRO A 12 -6.04 -6.87 -3.15
C PRO A 12 -6.30 -8.26 -2.54
N GLY A 13 -7.08 -8.34 -1.45
CA GLY A 13 -7.43 -9.61 -0.82
C GLY A 13 -6.28 -10.38 -0.16
N SER A 14 -5.09 -9.80 -0.01
CA SER A 14 -3.90 -10.45 0.57
C SER A 14 -3.78 -10.33 2.09
N GLY A 15 -4.81 -9.79 2.78
CA GLY A 15 -4.85 -9.68 4.25
C GLY A 15 -4.04 -8.53 4.83
N LYS A 16 -3.69 -7.50 4.05
CA LYS A 16 -2.96 -6.31 4.53
C LYS A 16 -3.71 -5.55 5.62
N SER A 17 -4.96 -5.18 5.34
CA SER A 17 -5.77 -4.39 6.27
C SER A 17 -5.96 -5.14 7.60
N THR A 18 -6.24 -6.44 7.56
CA THR A 18 -6.36 -7.28 8.76
C THR A 18 -5.07 -7.29 9.58
N LEU A 19 -3.90 -7.36 8.93
CA LEU A 19 -2.61 -7.29 9.60
C LEU A 19 -2.40 -5.90 10.25
N ILE A 20 -2.68 -4.82 9.51
CA ILE A 20 -2.52 -3.44 9.99
C ILE A 20 -3.45 -3.17 11.17
N ASP A 21 -4.71 -3.64 11.11
CA ASP A 21 -5.67 -3.54 12.21
C ASP A 21 -5.18 -4.29 13.46
N ALA A 22 -4.60 -5.49 13.28
CA ALA A 22 -4.02 -6.24 14.39
C ALA A 22 -2.80 -5.55 15.01
N LEU A 23 -1.94 -4.92 14.20
CA LEU A 23 -0.82 -4.11 14.67
C LEU A 23 -1.32 -2.85 15.41
N HIS A 24 -2.37 -2.20 14.87
CA HIS A 24 -3.02 -1.06 15.52
C HIS A 24 -3.60 -1.44 16.89
N GLY A 25 -4.26 -2.60 16.98
CA GLY A 25 -4.78 -3.15 18.24
C GLY A 25 -3.69 -3.44 19.28
N ARG A 26 -2.43 -3.55 18.88
CA ARG A 26 -1.25 -3.66 19.75
C ARG A 26 -0.58 -2.32 20.10
N GLY A 27 -1.20 -1.21 19.69
CA GLY A 27 -0.75 0.15 20.01
C GLY A 27 0.19 0.80 18.99
N PHE A 28 0.45 0.14 17.86
CA PHE A 28 1.20 0.76 16.76
C PHE A 28 0.36 1.80 16.03
N ALA A 29 0.99 2.85 15.53
CA ALA A 29 0.33 3.81 14.65
C ALA A 29 0.16 3.22 13.25
N SER A 30 -0.90 3.61 12.56
CA SER A 30 -1.13 3.21 11.16
C SER A 30 -1.71 4.36 10.35
N MET A 31 -1.45 4.34 9.04
CA MET A 31 -2.08 5.23 8.05
C MET A 31 -2.94 4.38 7.11
N PRO A 32 -4.20 4.79 6.88
CA PRO A 32 -5.16 4.01 6.10
C PRO A 32 -4.89 4.06 4.60
N GLU A 33 -5.36 3.04 3.88
CA GLU A 33 -5.30 2.96 2.43
C GLU A 33 -6.09 4.11 1.76
N ALA A 34 -5.44 4.79 0.82
CA ALA A 34 -6.01 5.89 0.06
C ALA A 34 -7.16 5.44 -0.87
N GLY A 35 -6.93 4.36 -1.62
CA GLY A 35 -7.80 3.95 -2.73
C GLY A 35 -9.26 3.74 -2.33
N ARG A 36 -9.52 3.00 -1.25
CA ARG A 36 -10.90 2.73 -0.78
C ARG A 36 -11.61 4.00 -0.30
N ALA A 37 -10.90 4.88 0.40
CA ALA A 37 -11.48 6.13 0.86
C ALA A 37 -11.88 7.02 -0.32
N ILE A 38 -11.00 7.17 -1.30
CA ILE A 38 -11.26 7.94 -2.52
C ILE A 38 -12.46 7.36 -3.29
N ILE A 39 -12.53 6.04 -3.48
CA ILE A 39 -13.64 5.39 -4.18
C ILE A 39 -14.97 5.72 -3.48
N ARG A 40 -15.07 5.56 -2.16
CA ARG A 40 -16.30 5.89 -1.42
C ARG A 40 -16.71 7.33 -1.60
N ASP A 41 -15.76 8.26 -1.43
CA ASP A 41 -16.04 9.69 -1.52
C ASP A 41 -16.48 10.07 -2.94
N GLN A 42 -15.79 9.57 -3.97
CA GLN A 42 -16.13 9.84 -5.37
C GLN A 42 -17.51 9.27 -5.74
N VAL A 43 -17.82 8.05 -5.31
CA VAL A 43 -19.16 7.47 -5.52
C VAL A 43 -20.24 8.31 -4.82
N GLN A 44 -20.00 8.75 -3.58
CA GLN A 44 -20.96 9.52 -2.81
C GLN A 44 -21.27 10.89 -3.44
N ILE A 45 -20.27 11.55 -4.03
CA ILE A 45 -20.44 12.90 -4.63
C ILE A 45 -20.72 12.87 -6.14
N GLY A 46 -20.77 11.66 -6.76
CA GLY A 46 -20.92 11.52 -8.21
C GLY A 46 -19.68 11.95 -9.00
N GLY A 47 -18.52 11.90 -8.39
CA GLY A 47 -17.23 12.22 -9.03
C GLY A 47 -16.73 11.12 -9.98
N THR A 48 -15.77 11.48 -10.81
CA THR A 48 -15.22 10.59 -11.87
C THR A 48 -13.84 10.03 -11.56
N ALA A 49 -13.20 10.46 -10.47
CA ALA A 49 -11.88 9.96 -10.08
C ALA A 49 -11.98 8.54 -9.48
N LEU A 50 -12.23 7.56 -10.36
CA LEU A 50 -12.50 6.16 -10.02
C LEU A 50 -11.66 5.23 -10.93
N PRO A 51 -11.26 4.04 -10.43
CA PRO A 51 -10.46 3.09 -11.22
C PRO A 51 -11.12 2.63 -12.53
N TRP A 52 -12.44 2.71 -12.61
CA TRP A 52 -13.24 2.32 -13.79
C TRP A 52 -13.72 3.50 -14.65
N ALA A 53 -13.40 4.75 -14.27
CA ALA A 53 -13.80 5.96 -15.00
C ALA A 53 -12.59 6.80 -15.37
N ASP A 54 -12.03 7.61 -14.48
CA ASP A 54 -10.86 8.42 -14.72
C ASP A 54 -9.68 7.96 -13.84
N ARG A 55 -8.89 7.03 -14.38
CA ARG A 55 -7.74 6.43 -13.71
C ARG A 55 -6.64 7.43 -13.42
N THR A 56 -6.46 8.43 -14.28
CA THR A 56 -5.43 9.45 -14.09
C THR A 56 -5.80 10.35 -12.92
N MET A 57 -7.02 10.86 -12.87
CA MET A 57 -7.50 11.66 -11.75
C MET A 57 -7.54 10.86 -10.44
N PHE A 58 -7.88 9.57 -10.51
CA PHE A 58 -7.82 8.69 -9.34
C PHE A 58 -6.38 8.56 -8.81
N ALA A 59 -5.38 8.41 -9.69
CA ALA A 59 -3.96 8.38 -9.30
C ALA A 59 -3.49 9.69 -8.67
N GLU A 60 -3.96 10.84 -9.18
CA GLU A 60 -3.66 12.15 -8.59
C GLU A 60 -4.22 12.29 -7.17
N LEU A 61 -5.45 11.86 -6.94
CA LEU A 61 -6.03 11.86 -5.59
C LEU A 61 -5.29 10.90 -4.65
N MET A 62 -4.87 9.72 -5.15
CA MET A 62 -4.04 8.81 -4.36
C MET A 62 -2.71 9.47 -3.99
N LEU A 63 -2.03 10.12 -4.94
CA LEU A 63 -0.76 10.80 -4.65
C LEU A 63 -0.93 11.86 -3.55
N GLY A 64 -1.95 12.72 -3.68
CA GLY A 64 -2.23 13.75 -2.67
C GLY A 64 -2.49 13.14 -1.29
N TRP A 65 -3.22 12.02 -1.23
CA TRP A 65 -3.49 11.29 0.02
C TRP A 65 -2.21 10.71 0.62
N GLU A 66 -1.40 10.01 -0.18
CA GLU A 66 -0.16 9.39 0.28
C GLU A 66 0.86 10.42 0.78
N LEU A 67 0.96 11.59 0.13
CA LEU A 67 1.81 12.67 0.60
C LEU A 67 1.34 13.22 1.96
N ARG A 68 0.02 13.39 2.14
CA ARG A 68 -0.57 13.78 3.42
C ARG A 68 -0.25 12.74 4.49
N SER A 69 -0.52 11.46 4.23
CA SER A 69 -0.25 10.35 5.16
C SER A 69 1.23 10.28 5.52
N TRP A 70 2.12 10.52 4.55
CA TRP A 70 3.56 10.56 4.79
C TRP A 70 3.93 11.69 5.76
N HIS A 71 3.39 12.90 5.58
CA HIS A 71 3.64 14.02 6.48
C HIS A 71 3.11 13.77 7.89
N GLU A 72 1.91 13.23 8.01
CA GLU A 72 1.31 12.85 9.30
C GLU A 72 2.15 11.79 10.01
N ALA A 73 2.55 10.72 9.30
CA ALA A 73 3.38 9.66 9.85
C ALA A 73 4.78 10.16 10.24
N SER A 74 5.37 11.05 9.43
CA SER A 74 6.71 11.57 9.66
C SER A 74 6.83 12.43 10.93
N ALA A 75 5.72 12.95 11.43
CA ALA A 75 5.66 13.71 12.67
C ALA A 75 5.59 12.82 13.93
N LEU A 76 5.43 11.51 13.76
CA LEU A 76 5.39 10.55 14.87
C LEU A 76 6.80 10.03 15.16
N GLU A 77 7.14 9.87 16.45
CA GLU A 77 8.44 9.36 16.90
C GLU A 77 8.40 7.86 17.27
N ARG A 78 7.46 7.12 16.69
CA ARG A 78 7.23 5.70 16.95
C ARG A 78 6.96 4.95 15.65
N PRO A 79 7.10 3.60 15.62
CA PRO A 79 6.79 2.82 14.42
C PRO A 79 5.37 3.09 13.91
N VAL A 80 5.26 3.34 12.60
CA VAL A 80 4.00 3.59 11.88
C VAL A 80 3.90 2.62 10.70
N PHE A 81 2.77 1.94 10.59
CA PHE A 81 2.49 1.08 9.46
C PHE A 81 1.62 1.80 8.44
N MET A 82 2.12 1.89 7.20
CA MET A 82 1.44 2.53 6.08
C MET A 82 0.73 1.46 5.26
N ASP A 83 -0.60 1.55 5.11
CA ASP A 83 -1.32 0.71 4.14
C ASP A 83 -1.11 1.29 2.75
N ARG A 84 -0.05 0.85 2.10
CA ARG A 84 0.56 1.36 0.87
C ARG A 84 1.40 2.63 1.09
N GLY A 85 1.95 3.15 0.00
CA GLY A 85 2.78 4.35 0.00
C GLY A 85 2.89 4.97 -1.39
N VAL A 86 3.62 6.08 -1.50
CA VAL A 86 3.81 6.80 -2.77
C VAL A 86 4.24 5.91 -3.94
N PRO A 87 5.15 4.91 -3.77
CA PRO A 87 5.48 4.00 -4.87
C PRO A 87 4.29 3.18 -5.39
N ASP A 88 3.26 2.89 -4.58
CA ASP A 88 2.04 2.21 -5.05
C ASP A 88 1.29 3.03 -6.12
N VAL A 89 1.39 4.36 -6.10
CA VAL A 89 0.80 5.23 -7.14
C VAL A 89 1.51 5.01 -8.47
N VAL A 90 2.85 4.90 -8.45
CA VAL A 90 3.64 4.53 -9.64
C VAL A 90 3.25 3.14 -10.14
N GLY A 91 3.14 2.19 -9.23
CA GLY A 91 2.70 0.82 -9.54
C GLY A 91 1.29 0.79 -10.15
N TYR A 92 0.35 1.56 -9.61
CA TYR A 92 -1.01 1.67 -10.14
C TYR A 92 -1.04 2.22 -11.57
N LEU A 93 -0.33 3.32 -11.85
CA LEU A 93 -0.22 3.88 -13.20
C LEU A 93 0.38 2.85 -14.17
N THR A 94 1.44 2.16 -13.75
CA THR A 94 2.09 1.11 -14.54
C THR A 94 1.13 -0.05 -14.84
N LEU A 95 0.41 -0.53 -13.82
CA LEU A 95 -0.60 -1.60 -13.96
C LEU A 95 -1.72 -1.21 -14.94
N CYS A 96 -2.12 0.06 -14.94
CA CYS A 96 -3.13 0.60 -15.85
C CYS A 96 -2.60 0.86 -17.29
N GLY A 97 -1.31 0.65 -17.56
CA GLY A 97 -0.68 1.00 -18.84
C GLY A 97 -0.63 2.51 -19.11
N LEU A 98 -0.70 3.32 -18.06
CA LEU A 98 -0.64 4.78 -18.13
C LEU A 98 0.80 5.29 -17.97
N PRO A 99 1.15 6.40 -18.62
CA PRO A 99 2.45 7.02 -18.42
C PRO A 99 2.58 7.48 -16.95
N VAL A 100 3.74 7.25 -16.34
CA VAL A 100 4.06 7.76 -15.02
C VAL A 100 4.59 9.19 -15.17
N PRO A 101 3.87 10.22 -14.68
CA PRO A 101 4.34 11.59 -14.74
C PRO A 101 5.65 11.77 -13.95
N THR A 102 6.53 12.66 -14.42
CA THR A 102 7.84 12.87 -13.78
C THR A 102 7.74 13.30 -12.33
N TYR A 103 6.73 14.08 -11.96
CA TYR A 103 6.51 14.51 -10.58
C TYR A 103 6.04 13.35 -9.67
N VAL A 104 5.31 12.35 -10.19
CA VAL A 104 4.92 11.16 -9.43
C VAL A 104 6.15 10.32 -9.12
N ALA A 105 7.03 10.12 -10.12
CA ALA A 105 8.29 9.42 -9.93
C ALA A 105 9.20 10.19 -8.93
N ALA A 106 9.31 11.52 -9.08
CA ALA A 106 10.05 12.35 -8.16
C ALA A 106 9.50 12.32 -6.73
N ALA A 107 8.18 12.22 -6.56
CA ALA A 107 7.56 12.03 -5.25
C ALA A 107 7.98 10.69 -4.62
N ALA A 108 7.98 9.59 -5.37
CA ALA A 108 8.41 8.28 -4.88
C ALA A 108 9.91 8.25 -4.49
N GLU A 109 10.73 9.08 -5.13
CA GLU A 109 12.15 9.26 -4.79
C GLU A 109 12.34 10.13 -3.54
N ALA A 110 11.53 11.18 -3.37
CA ALA A 110 11.69 12.17 -2.31
C ALA A 110 11.06 11.71 -0.97
N TYR A 111 9.88 11.11 -1.02
CA TYR A 111 9.11 10.71 0.16
C TYR A 111 9.41 9.25 0.53
N ARG A 112 10.54 9.07 1.22
CA ARG A 112 11.08 7.73 1.54
C ARG A 112 10.53 7.19 2.86
N TYR A 113 10.38 5.86 2.88
CA TYR A 113 10.00 5.06 4.03
C TYR A 113 11.18 4.25 4.57
N ASN A 114 10.95 3.37 5.54
CA ASN A 114 11.94 2.38 5.93
C ASN A 114 12.38 1.57 4.69
N ARG A 115 13.64 1.15 4.68
CA ARG A 115 14.17 0.37 3.57
C ARG A 115 13.45 -0.95 3.37
N LYS A 116 13.01 -1.58 4.48
CA LYS A 116 12.21 -2.81 4.45
C LYS A 116 10.75 -2.47 4.15
N VAL A 117 10.20 -3.13 3.15
CA VAL A 117 8.80 -3.03 2.75
C VAL A 117 8.19 -4.42 2.84
N PHE A 118 7.13 -4.56 3.61
CA PHE A 118 6.40 -5.81 3.73
C PHE A 118 5.49 -6.00 2.53
N ILE A 119 5.69 -7.10 1.78
CA ILE A 119 4.84 -7.46 0.64
C ILE A 119 3.93 -8.63 1.02
N ALA A 120 2.61 -8.40 0.93
CA ALA A 120 1.62 -9.45 1.13
C ALA A 120 1.39 -10.20 -0.19
N PRO A 121 1.83 -11.46 -0.31
CA PRO A 121 1.62 -12.25 -1.50
C PRO A 121 0.14 -12.58 -1.68
N TYR A 122 -0.27 -12.88 -2.93
CA TYR A 122 -1.57 -13.47 -3.17
C TYR A 122 -1.74 -14.76 -2.35
N TRP A 123 -2.89 -14.91 -1.73
CA TRP A 123 -3.20 -16.07 -0.92
C TRP A 123 -4.66 -16.49 -1.13
N GLU A 124 -4.86 -17.55 -1.91
CA GLU A 124 -6.15 -18.04 -2.32
C GLU A 124 -7.10 -18.33 -1.12
N ALA A 125 -6.57 -18.89 -0.03
CA ALA A 125 -7.36 -19.27 1.14
C ALA A 125 -8.07 -18.12 1.85
N ILE A 126 -7.58 -16.86 1.67
CA ILE A 126 -8.17 -15.67 2.28
C ILE A 126 -8.60 -14.63 1.25
N PHE A 127 -8.46 -14.97 -0.05
CA PHE A 127 -8.86 -14.05 -1.11
C PHE A 127 -10.38 -13.96 -1.15
N GLU A 128 -10.90 -12.78 -0.85
CA GLU A 128 -12.32 -12.43 -0.97
C GLU A 128 -12.47 -11.22 -1.88
N GLN A 129 -13.44 -11.28 -2.79
CA GLN A 129 -13.86 -10.12 -3.57
C GLN A 129 -14.73 -9.22 -2.69
N ASP A 130 -14.40 -7.95 -2.60
CA ASP A 130 -15.24 -6.98 -1.89
C ASP A 130 -16.10 -6.13 -2.85
N ALA A 131 -17.08 -5.43 -2.30
CA ALA A 131 -18.02 -4.65 -3.10
C ALA A 131 -17.38 -3.46 -3.85
N GLU A 132 -16.23 -3.00 -3.38
CA GLU A 132 -15.51 -1.85 -3.93
C GLU A 132 -14.45 -2.27 -4.96
N ARG A 133 -14.02 -3.54 -4.94
CA ARG A 133 -12.99 -4.10 -5.84
C ARG A 133 -13.41 -5.46 -6.34
N LYS A 134 -13.79 -5.52 -7.61
CA LYS A 134 -14.17 -6.76 -8.31
C LYS A 134 -12.99 -7.40 -9.04
N GLN A 135 -11.78 -7.22 -8.51
CA GLN A 135 -10.59 -7.81 -9.11
C GLN A 135 -10.63 -9.33 -8.95
N ASP A 136 -10.30 -10.04 -10.02
CA ASP A 136 -10.15 -11.49 -9.98
C ASP A 136 -8.75 -11.89 -9.48
N GLN A 137 -8.50 -13.21 -9.45
CA GLN A 137 -7.22 -13.76 -9.01
C GLN A 137 -6.05 -13.26 -9.85
N GLU A 138 -6.18 -13.26 -11.18
CA GLU A 138 -5.11 -12.87 -12.10
C GLU A 138 -4.75 -11.39 -11.91
N GLU A 139 -5.75 -10.53 -11.74
CA GLU A 139 -5.53 -9.12 -11.45
C GLU A 139 -4.88 -8.91 -10.07
N ALA A 140 -5.24 -9.71 -9.06
CA ALA A 140 -4.65 -9.63 -7.73
C ALA A 140 -3.16 -10.03 -7.73
N GLU A 141 -2.81 -11.11 -8.45
CA GLU A 141 -1.44 -11.55 -8.63
C GLU A 141 -0.62 -10.54 -9.44
N ALA A 142 -1.16 -10.06 -10.58
CA ALA A 142 -0.52 -9.03 -11.39
C ALA A 142 -0.27 -7.74 -10.61
N THR A 143 -1.24 -7.31 -9.81
CA THR A 143 -1.07 -6.15 -8.93
C THR A 143 0.08 -6.39 -7.93
N GLY A 144 0.12 -7.55 -7.28
CA GLY A 144 1.19 -7.90 -6.35
C GLY A 144 2.57 -7.86 -7.00
N GLN A 145 2.70 -8.41 -8.21
CA GLN A 145 3.95 -8.42 -8.94
C GLN A 145 4.39 -7.00 -9.34
N VAL A 146 3.49 -6.19 -9.89
CA VAL A 146 3.81 -4.81 -10.30
C VAL A 146 4.22 -3.96 -9.09
N MET A 147 3.57 -4.13 -7.92
CA MET A 147 3.98 -3.45 -6.69
C MET A 147 5.38 -3.89 -6.25
N SER A 148 5.66 -5.19 -6.27
CA SER A 148 7.00 -5.73 -5.94
C SER A 148 8.08 -5.11 -6.83
N ASP A 149 7.91 -5.16 -8.14
CA ASP A 149 8.86 -4.62 -9.12
C ASP A 149 9.06 -3.11 -8.94
N THR A 150 7.98 -2.39 -8.64
CA THR A 150 8.03 -0.95 -8.40
C THR A 150 8.87 -0.63 -7.17
N TYR A 151 8.64 -1.29 -6.04
CA TYR A 151 9.43 -1.04 -4.83
C TYR A 151 10.90 -1.42 -5.00
N VAL A 152 11.20 -2.55 -5.67
CA VAL A 152 12.58 -2.94 -6.00
C VAL A 152 13.26 -1.88 -6.87
N ARG A 153 12.57 -1.36 -7.89
CA ARG A 153 13.07 -0.28 -8.76
C ARG A 153 13.45 0.97 -7.98
N PHE A 154 12.70 1.31 -6.93
CA PHE A 154 13.02 2.44 -6.03
C PHE A 154 14.02 2.07 -4.93
N GLY A 155 14.64 0.88 -4.97
CA GLY A 155 15.73 0.48 -4.08
C GLY A 155 15.29 0.04 -2.68
N TYR A 156 14.03 -0.36 -2.51
CA TYR A 156 13.54 -0.98 -1.27
C TYR A 156 13.88 -2.46 -1.21
N GLN A 157 13.97 -2.99 0.00
CA GLN A 157 14.13 -4.40 0.29
C GLN A 157 12.77 -4.99 0.62
N LEU A 158 12.31 -5.93 -0.21
CA LEU A 158 11.04 -6.61 0.06
C LEU A 158 11.21 -7.69 1.12
N VAL A 159 10.27 -7.73 2.05
CA VAL A 159 10.09 -8.77 3.05
C VAL A 159 8.73 -9.41 2.81
N GLU A 160 8.72 -10.62 2.23
CA GLU A 160 7.47 -11.31 1.95
C GLU A 160 6.82 -11.80 3.24
N LEU A 161 5.53 -11.44 3.41
CA LEU A 161 4.74 -11.90 4.55
C LEU A 161 4.39 -13.39 4.38
N PRO A 162 4.55 -14.20 5.44
CA PRO A 162 4.20 -15.61 5.36
C PRO A 162 2.67 -15.80 5.24
N ARG A 163 2.26 -16.94 4.64
CA ARG A 163 0.85 -17.36 4.53
C ARG A 163 0.44 -18.15 5.79
N VAL A 164 0.32 -17.43 6.89
CA VAL A 164 0.00 -17.97 8.23
C VAL A 164 -1.06 -17.10 8.90
N SER A 165 -1.45 -17.43 10.13
CA SER A 165 -2.44 -16.65 10.89
C SER A 165 -2.02 -15.18 11.07
N VAL A 166 -2.99 -14.32 11.37
CA VAL A 166 -2.75 -12.89 11.59
C VAL A 166 -1.78 -12.67 12.75
N GLU A 167 -1.91 -13.44 13.82
CA GLU A 167 -1.05 -13.38 15.00
C GLU A 167 0.40 -13.71 14.66
N GLU A 168 0.62 -14.76 13.86
CA GLU A 168 1.95 -15.16 13.40
C GLU A 168 2.54 -14.13 12.43
N ARG A 169 1.72 -13.53 11.54
CA ARG A 169 2.15 -12.40 10.69
C ARG A 169 2.56 -11.19 11.50
N VAL A 170 1.82 -10.86 12.55
CA VAL A 170 2.18 -9.77 13.46
C VAL A 170 3.52 -10.07 14.14
N ALA A 171 3.70 -11.28 14.69
CA ALA A 171 4.98 -11.69 15.29
C ALA A 171 6.13 -11.55 14.29
N PHE A 172 5.94 -12.06 13.06
CA PHE A 172 6.91 -11.97 11.97
C PHE A 172 7.30 -10.50 11.67
N VAL A 173 6.33 -9.60 11.55
CA VAL A 173 6.59 -8.18 11.32
C VAL A 173 7.38 -7.57 12.47
N LEU A 174 6.98 -7.84 13.74
CA LEU A 174 7.65 -7.27 14.91
C LEU A 174 9.10 -7.75 15.05
N ASP A 175 9.40 -8.99 14.70
CA ASP A 175 10.77 -9.50 14.65
C ASP A 175 11.64 -8.73 13.65
N HIS A 176 11.06 -8.30 12.53
CA HIS A 176 11.77 -7.52 11.49
C HIS A 176 11.96 -6.04 11.83
N LEU A 177 11.24 -5.50 12.84
CA LEU A 177 11.47 -4.13 13.31
C LEU A 177 12.77 -4.02 14.12
N ASN A 178 13.17 -5.11 14.78
CA ASN A 178 14.30 -5.13 15.72
C ASN A 178 15.63 -5.59 15.08
N THR A 179 15.59 -6.01 13.82
CA THR A 179 16.78 -6.43 13.06
C THR A 179 17.25 -5.31 12.15
N GLU A 180 18.50 -4.82 12.38
CA GLU A 180 19.18 -3.88 11.46
C GLU A 180 19.46 -4.50 10.08
#